data_f295eec6d13a380b5ce514c246d369d3
#
_entry.id   f295eec6d13a380b5ce514c246d369d3
#
_cell.length_a   1.000
_cell.length_b   1.000
_cell.length_c   1.000
_cell.angle_alpha   90.00
_cell.angle_beta   90.00
_cell.angle_gamma   90.00
#
_symmetry.space_group_name_H-M   'P 1'
#
loop_
_entity.id
_entity.type
_entity.pdbx_description
1 polymer ?
#
loop_
_entity_poly.entity_id
_entity_poly.type
_entity_poly.pdbx_seq_one_letter_code
_entity_poly.pdbx_strand_id
1 'polypeptide(L)'
;MKKSLFLTLTLLLPLAAPAAAQQATVRLTIKDHQFQPSQPRAPANQPLTIIVRNLDSTAAEFESKTLRVEKVVAPGGEITMLIRPLNPGRYHFFDDFHQDTTDGDLTVE
;
A
#
# COMPACT_ATOMS: atom_id res chain seq x y z
N MET A 1 5.88 57.40 -40.39
CA MET A 1 6.67 56.23 -39.98
C MET A 1 5.79 55.29 -39.21
N LYS A 2 5.51 54.14 -39.75
CA LYS A 2 4.78 53.09 -39.03
C LYS A 2 5.75 52.35 -38.16
N LYS A 3 5.63 52.46 -36.83
CA LYS A 3 6.34 51.60 -35.89
C LYS A 3 5.58 50.29 -35.81
N SER A 4 6.13 49.19 -36.36
CA SER A 4 5.58 47.88 -36.15
C SER A 4 6.00 47.40 -34.76
N LEU A 5 5.01 47.26 -33.92
CA LEU A 5 5.20 46.65 -32.59
C LEU A 5 5.14 45.14 -32.76
N PHE A 6 6.32 44.47 -32.71
CA PHE A 6 6.37 43.01 -32.64
C PHE A 6 6.08 42.58 -31.21
N LEU A 7 4.85 42.09 -30.99
CA LEU A 7 4.49 41.48 -29.74
C LEU A 7 5.03 40.02 -29.78
N THR A 8 6.19 39.84 -29.19
CA THR A 8 6.70 38.48 -28.99
C THR A 8 5.90 37.80 -27.87
N LEU A 9 4.96 36.96 -28.27
CA LEU A 9 4.23 36.13 -27.35
C LEU A 9 5.18 34.99 -26.88
N THR A 10 5.77 35.18 -25.70
CA THR A 10 6.57 34.10 -25.08
C THR A 10 5.60 33.12 -24.48
N LEU A 11 5.43 31.97 -25.17
CA LEU A 11 4.63 30.86 -24.68
C LEU A 11 5.45 30.16 -23.58
N LEU A 12 5.13 30.43 -22.32
CA LEU A 12 5.67 29.66 -21.18
C LEU A 12 4.91 28.35 -21.09
N LEU A 13 5.52 27.28 -21.61
CA LEU A 13 5.03 25.92 -21.37
C LEU A 13 5.34 25.54 -19.91
N PRO A 14 4.34 25.14 -19.12
CA PRO A 14 4.61 24.64 -17.79
C PRO A 14 5.45 23.35 -17.94
N LEU A 15 6.63 23.34 -17.34
CA LEU A 15 7.40 22.10 -17.15
C LEU A 15 6.57 21.20 -16.23
N ALA A 16 5.96 20.17 -16.83
CA ALA A 16 5.37 19.12 -16.04
C ALA A 16 6.49 18.45 -15.24
N ALA A 17 6.50 18.64 -13.91
CA ALA A 17 7.35 17.86 -13.04
C ALA A 17 7.03 16.36 -13.27
N PRO A 18 8.04 15.47 -13.41
CA PRO A 18 7.75 14.05 -13.46
C PRO A 18 6.91 13.69 -12.25
N ALA A 19 5.73 13.11 -12.50
CA ALA A 19 4.89 12.61 -11.42
C ALA A 19 5.75 11.68 -10.58
N ALA A 20 6.03 12.07 -9.33
CA ALA A 20 6.67 11.18 -8.39
C ALA A 20 5.85 9.89 -8.38
N ALA A 21 6.48 8.75 -8.64
CA ALA A 21 5.83 7.45 -8.55
C ALA A 21 5.15 7.38 -7.20
N GLN A 22 3.81 7.44 -7.17
CA GLN A 22 3.06 7.31 -5.94
C GLN A 22 3.24 5.89 -5.45
N GLN A 23 3.88 5.74 -4.32
CA GLN A 23 4.00 4.47 -3.63
C GLN A 23 2.61 4.06 -3.17
N ALA A 24 2.13 2.91 -3.63
CA ALA A 24 0.85 2.39 -3.21
C ALA A 24 0.90 1.98 -1.74
N THR A 25 -0.18 2.25 -1.03
CA THR A 25 -0.32 1.90 0.39
C THR A 25 -1.58 1.08 0.60
N VAL A 26 -1.43 -0.06 1.25
CA VAL A 26 -2.53 -0.90 1.71
C VAL A 26 -2.61 -0.78 3.23
N ARG A 27 -3.77 -0.38 3.73
CA ARG A 27 -4.03 -0.27 5.17
C ARG A 27 -4.96 -1.38 5.61
N LEU A 28 -4.50 -2.16 6.58
CA LEU A 28 -5.26 -3.23 7.19
C LEU A 28 -5.46 -2.92 8.68
N THR A 29 -6.63 -3.26 9.17
CA THR A 29 -6.94 -3.21 10.60
C THR A 29 -7.28 -4.61 11.07
N ILE A 30 -6.79 -5.00 12.24
CA ILE A 30 -7.22 -6.21 12.94
C ILE A 30 -8.17 -5.78 14.04
N LYS A 31 -9.39 -6.27 13.99
CA LYS A 31 -10.40 -6.03 15.01
C LYS A 31 -11.27 -7.27 15.19
N ASP A 32 -11.49 -7.67 16.43
CA ASP A 32 -12.24 -8.88 16.76
C ASP A 32 -11.70 -10.11 16.02
N HIS A 33 -10.38 -10.25 15.94
CA HIS A 33 -9.66 -11.31 15.24
C HIS A 33 -10.01 -11.41 13.75
N GLN A 34 -10.27 -10.28 13.10
CA GLN A 34 -10.54 -10.21 11.67
C GLN A 34 -9.76 -9.08 11.01
N PHE A 35 -9.24 -9.34 9.82
CA PHE A 35 -8.67 -8.28 8.98
C PHE A 35 -9.78 -7.48 8.29
N GLN A 36 -9.63 -6.16 8.32
CA GLN A 36 -10.52 -5.23 7.63
C GLN A 36 -9.69 -4.25 6.78
N PRO A 37 -9.83 -4.25 5.46
CA PRO A 37 -10.54 -5.24 4.64
C PRO A 37 -9.83 -6.60 4.62
N SER A 38 -10.59 -7.68 4.41
CA SER A 38 -10.01 -9.03 4.27
C SER A 38 -9.54 -9.34 2.86
N GLN A 39 -9.97 -8.55 1.87
CA GLN A 39 -9.59 -8.68 0.47
C GLN A 39 -9.12 -7.34 -0.10
N PRO A 40 -8.00 -6.80 0.40
CA PRO A 40 -7.44 -5.56 -0.13
C PRO A 40 -6.92 -5.73 -1.55
N ARG A 41 -6.80 -4.63 -2.26
CA ARG A 41 -6.26 -4.57 -3.62
C ARG A 41 -5.06 -3.67 -3.68
N ALA A 42 -4.13 -3.99 -4.57
CA ALA A 42 -2.95 -3.18 -4.83
C ALA A 42 -2.56 -3.24 -6.31
N PRO A 43 -1.92 -2.20 -6.82
CA PRO A 43 -1.40 -2.22 -8.18
C PRO A 43 -0.16 -3.10 -8.30
N ALA A 44 -0.04 -3.77 -9.47
CA ALA A 44 1.10 -4.60 -9.79
C ALA A 44 2.34 -3.77 -10.19
N ASN A 45 3.49 -4.40 -10.14
CA ASN A 45 4.74 -3.93 -10.72
C ASN A 45 5.25 -2.59 -10.15
N GLN A 46 4.89 -2.28 -8.91
CA GLN A 46 5.40 -1.10 -8.20
C GLN A 46 5.59 -1.42 -6.71
N PRO A 47 6.50 -0.70 -6.03
CA PRO A 47 6.68 -0.88 -4.60
C PRO A 47 5.37 -0.65 -3.84
N LEU A 48 5.15 -1.44 -2.81
CA LEU A 48 3.93 -1.41 -2.00
C LEU A 48 4.31 -1.23 -0.53
N THR A 49 3.56 -0.40 0.17
CA THR A 49 3.62 -0.30 1.63
C THR A 49 2.36 -0.94 2.21
N ILE A 50 2.53 -1.86 3.14
CA ILE A 50 1.43 -2.44 3.91
C ILE A 50 1.53 -1.94 5.34
N ILE A 51 0.45 -1.36 5.84
CA ILE A 51 0.33 -0.89 7.22
C ILE A 51 -0.74 -1.72 7.90
N VAL A 52 -0.39 -2.34 9.03
CA VAL A 52 -1.34 -3.14 9.82
C VAL A 52 -1.47 -2.52 11.20
N ARG A 53 -2.69 -2.18 11.57
CA ARG A 53 -3.03 -1.69 12.91
C ARG A 53 -3.83 -2.73 13.66
N ASN A 54 -3.37 -3.10 14.84
CA ASN A 54 -4.05 -4.06 15.70
C ASN A 54 -4.90 -3.32 16.74
N LEU A 55 -6.21 -3.38 16.59
CA LEU A 55 -7.16 -2.78 17.53
C LEU A 55 -7.59 -3.75 18.66
N ASP A 56 -7.11 -4.99 18.61
CA ASP A 56 -7.42 -5.97 19.65
C ASP A 56 -6.50 -5.80 20.86
N SER A 57 -6.93 -6.36 21.98
CA SER A 57 -6.18 -6.38 23.23
C SER A 57 -5.11 -7.47 23.28
N THR A 58 -5.05 -8.34 22.28
CA THR A 58 -4.05 -9.41 22.15
C THR A 58 -3.13 -9.13 20.99
N ALA A 59 -1.87 -9.58 21.07
CA ALA A 59 -0.92 -9.47 20.00
C ALA A 59 -1.36 -10.32 18.80
N ALA A 60 -0.96 -9.90 17.60
CA ALA A 60 -1.11 -10.64 16.36
C ALA A 60 0.26 -10.80 15.71
N GLU A 61 0.41 -11.80 14.85
CA GLU A 61 1.58 -11.93 14.00
C GLU A 61 1.13 -11.92 12.55
N PHE A 62 1.39 -10.83 11.86
CA PHE A 62 1.13 -10.75 10.42
C PHE A 62 2.13 -11.60 9.68
N GLU A 63 1.65 -12.59 8.94
CA GLU A 63 2.47 -13.47 8.15
C GLU A 63 1.89 -13.68 6.75
N SER A 64 2.78 -13.69 5.77
CA SER A 64 2.46 -14.08 4.41
C SER A 64 3.65 -14.81 3.81
N LYS A 65 3.44 -16.07 3.45
CA LYS A 65 4.46 -16.89 2.82
C LYS A 65 4.82 -16.39 1.43
N THR A 66 3.81 -15.95 0.66
CA THR A 66 4.01 -15.47 -0.70
C THR A 66 4.59 -14.07 -0.76
N LEU A 67 4.29 -13.21 0.22
CA LEU A 67 4.92 -11.90 0.37
C LEU A 67 6.28 -11.98 1.08
N ARG A 68 6.58 -13.09 1.72
CA ARG A 68 7.81 -13.34 2.51
C ARG A 68 7.99 -12.34 3.63
N VAL A 69 6.92 -12.11 4.38
CA VAL A 69 6.93 -11.23 5.54
C VAL A 69 6.35 -11.93 6.75
N GLU A 70 6.89 -11.58 7.91
CA GLU A 70 6.45 -12.06 9.21
C GLU A 70 6.78 -10.99 10.24
N LYS A 71 5.76 -10.44 10.92
CA LYS A 71 5.98 -9.39 11.90
C LYS A 71 4.89 -9.37 12.96
N VAL A 72 5.31 -9.29 14.21
CA VAL A 72 4.39 -9.15 15.35
C VAL A 72 3.83 -7.73 15.42
N VAL A 73 2.53 -7.65 15.67
CA VAL A 73 1.81 -6.41 15.92
C VAL A 73 1.31 -6.43 17.35
N ALA A 74 1.88 -5.56 18.20
CA ALA A 74 1.46 -5.48 19.59
C ALA A 74 -0.01 -5.06 19.72
N PRO A 75 -0.67 -5.38 20.85
CA PRO A 75 -2.02 -4.88 21.10
C PRO A 75 -2.06 -3.34 21.01
N GLY A 76 -3.00 -2.81 20.21
CA GLY A 76 -3.09 -1.37 19.95
C GLY A 76 -1.95 -0.79 19.11
N GLY A 77 -1.05 -1.62 18.62
CA GLY A 77 0.13 -1.22 17.84
C GLY A 77 -0.11 -1.16 16.36
N GLU A 78 0.89 -0.68 15.66
CA GLU A 78 0.91 -0.54 14.20
C GLU A 78 2.28 -0.97 13.66
N ILE A 79 2.28 -1.67 12.56
CA ILE A 79 3.49 -2.02 11.82
C ILE A 79 3.40 -1.51 10.38
N THR A 80 4.55 -1.22 9.81
CA THR A 80 4.70 -0.81 8.42
C THR A 80 5.69 -1.75 7.74
N MET A 81 5.28 -2.29 6.59
CA MET A 81 6.10 -3.21 5.82
C MET A 81 6.27 -2.70 4.38
N LEU A 82 7.51 -2.73 3.90
CA LEU A 82 7.83 -2.41 2.52
C LEU A 82 7.87 -3.70 1.71
N ILE A 83 7.06 -3.76 0.67
CA ILE A 83 6.93 -4.93 -0.18
C ILE A 83 7.51 -4.60 -1.56
N ARG A 84 8.33 -5.51 -2.08
CA ARG A 84 8.87 -5.43 -3.44
C ARG A 84 7.73 -5.34 -4.47
N PRO A 85 7.99 -4.84 -5.69
CA PRO A 85 7.02 -4.91 -6.77
C PRO A 85 6.54 -6.36 -6.97
N LEU A 86 5.22 -6.54 -7.06
CA LEU A 86 4.58 -7.83 -7.18
C LEU A 86 4.01 -8.03 -8.58
N ASN A 87 4.06 -9.25 -9.06
CA ASN A 87 3.30 -9.66 -10.24
C ASN A 87 1.80 -9.70 -9.91
N PRO A 88 0.92 -9.53 -10.92
CA PRO A 88 -0.50 -9.76 -10.71
C PRO A 88 -0.77 -11.14 -10.12
N GLY A 89 -1.67 -11.22 -9.16
CA GLY A 89 -2.00 -12.47 -8.50
C GLY A 89 -2.65 -12.26 -7.14
N ARG A 90 -2.86 -13.35 -6.43
CA ARG A 90 -3.39 -13.37 -5.08
C ARG A 90 -2.29 -13.75 -4.10
N TYR A 91 -2.20 -12.99 -3.02
CA TYR A 91 -1.18 -13.16 -1.98
C TYR A 91 -1.89 -13.32 -0.64
N HIS A 92 -1.89 -14.54 -0.14
CA HIS A 92 -2.53 -14.87 1.14
C HIS A 92 -1.74 -14.34 2.31
N PHE A 93 -2.42 -13.82 3.32
CA PHE A 93 -1.86 -13.41 4.61
C PHE A 93 -2.76 -13.87 5.76
N PHE A 94 -2.18 -13.99 6.94
CA PHE A 94 -2.90 -14.46 8.12
C PHE A 94 -2.24 -13.95 9.39
N ASP A 95 -2.95 -14.06 10.49
CA ASP A 95 -2.43 -13.89 11.83
C ASP A 95 -2.00 -15.25 12.36
N ASP A 96 -0.70 -15.47 12.51
CA ASP A 96 -0.15 -16.77 12.93
C ASP A 96 -0.57 -17.16 14.37
N PHE A 97 -0.92 -16.18 15.18
CA PHE A 97 -1.44 -16.45 16.53
C PHE A 97 -2.92 -16.85 16.54
N HIS A 98 -3.63 -16.66 15.42
CA HIS A 98 -5.06 -16.93 15.27
C HIS A 98 -5.38 -17.48 13.88
N GLN A 99 -4.63 -18.47 13.41
CA GLN A 99 -4.70 -18.96 12.02
C GLN A 99 -6.08 -19.41 11.58
N ASP A 100 -6.87 -19.99 12.48
CA ASP A 100 -8.17 -20.57 12.13
C ASP A 100 -9.25 -19.53 11.86
N THR A 101 -9.03 -18.28 12.26
CA THR A 101 -10.07 -17.24 12.22
C THR A 101 -9.64 -15.97 11.50
N THR A 102 -8.34 -15.73 11.36
CA THR A 102 -7.83 -14.41 11.00
C THR A 102 -6.92 -14.48 9.78
N ASP A 103 -7.52 -14.33 8.61
CA ASP A 103 -6.80 -14.37 7.33
C ASP A 103 -7.40 -13.41 6.29
N GLY A 104 -6.70 -13.25 5.19
CA GLY A 104 -7.14 -12.47 4.04
C GLY A 104 -6.31 -12.74 2.80
N ASP A 105 -6.71 -12.13 1.71
CA ASP A 105 -6.02 -12.22 0.43
C ASP A 105 -5.82 -10.83 -0.18
N LEU A 106 -4.57 -10.52 -0.51
CA LEU A 106 -4.25 -9.33 -1.30
C LEU A 106 -4.37 -9.68 -2.79
N THR A 107 -5.24 -8.97 -3.50
CA THR A 107 -5.35 -9.08 -4.95
C THR A 107 -4.51 -7.98 -5.59
N VAL A 108 -3.55 -8.39 -6.41
CA VAL A 108 -2.66 -7.51 -7.15
C VAL A 108 -2.99 -7.59 -8.63
N GLU A 109 -3.26 -6.47 -9.23
CA GLU A 109 -3.68 -6.37 -10.64
C GLU A 109 -3.25 -5.06 -11.34
#